data_b06836a63ec16acc08ee2f86d414bb7d
#
_entry.id   b06836a63ec16acc08ee2f86d414bb7d
#
_cell.length_a   1.000
_cell.length_b   1.000
_cell.length_c   1.000
_cell.angle_alpha   90.00
_cell.angle_beta   90.00
_cell.angle_gamma   90.00
#
_symmetry.space_group_name_H-M   'P 1'
#
loop_
_entity.id
_entity.type
_entity.pdbx_description
1 polymer ?
#
loop_
_entity_poly.entity_id
_entity_poly.type
_entity_poly.pdbx_seq_one_letter_code
_entity_poly.pdbx_strand_id
1 'polypeptide(L)'
;EFERMEKENITLKKELDGLKAKQQTHNLWAASPLSVMLNHRLEAASFSLMARKTPEDMSWRQIKEICDSGLAQMMFRLGDQKTVKLKNGVTIKVQIIGFYHDLDKHDVPVPITWELVDFWPDRQVMNHKMTNLTSWKDSFMRKWLHGDVRNLLPDDLVEVITPVVKYT
;
A
#
# COMPACT_ATOMS: atom_id res chain seq x y z
N GLU A 1 -25.75 34.26 56.25
CA GLU A 1 -26.26 33.14 55.39
C GLU A 1 -26.63 33.65 53.98
N PHE A 2 -27.34 34.76 53.88
CA PHE A 2 -27.75 35.37 52.60
C PHE A 2 -26.58 35.79 51.75
N GLU A 3 -25.58 36.48 52.27
CA GLU A 3 -24.36 36.90 51.52
C GLU A 3 -23.53 35.72 51.03
N ARG A 4 -23.53 34.58 51.74
CA ARG A 4 -22.84 33.37 51.34
C ARG A 4 -23.51 32.73 50.12
N MET A 5 -24.83 32.66 50.14
CA MET A 5 -25.62 32.13 49.02
C MET A 5 -25.50 33.01 47.78
N GLU A 6 -25.41 34.30 47.94
CA GLU A 6 -25.24 35.25 46.81
C GLU A 6 -23.87 35.10 46.13
N LYS A 7 -22.79 34.91 46.91
CA LYS A 7 -21.45 34.65 46.39
C LYS A 7 -21.39 33.31 45.68
N GLU A 8 -22.05 32.31 46.21
CA GLU A 8 -22.11 30.98 45.60
C GLU A 8 -22.86 30.98 44.29
N ASN A 9 -23.98 31.71 44.21
CA ASN A 9 -24.75 31.93 42.99
C ASN A 9 -23.95 32.67 41.89
N ILE A 10 -23.14 33.65 42.26
CA ILE A 10 -22.28 34.38 41.33
C ILE A 10 -21.19 33.46 40.75
N THR A 11 -20.64 32.61 41.61
CA THR A 11 -19.60 31.63 41.18
C THR A 11 -20.16 30.58 40.24
N LEU A 12 -21.30 30.00 40.56
CA LEU A 12 -21.99 29.02 39.71
C LEU A 12 -22.41 29.60 38.38
N LYS A 13 -22.83 30.87 38.35
CA LYS A 13 -23.18 31.56 37.12
C LYS A 13 -21.96 31.73 36.21
N LYS A 14 -20.79 32.08 36.74
CA LYS A 14 -19.54 32.21 36.00
C LYS A 14 -19.09 30.86 35.45
N GLU A 15 -19.20 29.77 36.22
CA GLU A 15 -18.87 28.42 35.74
C GLU A 15 -19.81 27.97 34.64
N LEU A 16 -21.11 28.23 34.76
CA LEU A 16 -22.10 27.92 33.73
C LEU A 16 -21.83 28.66 32.41
N ASP A 17 -21.48 29.93 32.49
CA ASP A 17 -21.16 30.74 31.32
C ASP A 17 -19.85 30.25 30.66
N GLY A 18 -18.86 29.83 31.46
CA GLY A 18 -17.65 29.24 30.98
C GLY A 18 -17.88 27.90 30.24
N LEU A 19 -18.78 27.07 30.78
CA LEU A 19 -19.17 25.78 30.13
C LEU A 19 -19.94 26.01 28.84
N LYS A 20 -20.87 26.98 28.82
CA LYS A 20 -21.59 27.35 27.59
C LYS A 20 -20.67 27.86 26.50
N ALA A 21 -19.66 28.70 26.83
CA ALA A 21 -18.66 29.18 25.88
C ALA A 21 -17.82 28.01 25.31
N LYS A 22 -17.41 27.05 26.13
CA LYS A 22 -16.69 25.82 25.66
C LYS A 22 -17.56 24.99 24.75
N GLN A 23 -18.83 24.81 25.05
CA GLN A 23 -19.77 24.06 24.22
C GLN A 23 -20.02 24.74 22.89
N GLN A 24 -20.10 26.07 22.88
CA GLN A 24 -20.28 26.86 21.66
C GLN A 24 -19.06 26.80 20.76
N THR A 25 -17.82 26.84 21.29
CA THR A 25 -16.60 26.65 20.52
C THR A 25 -16.50 25.24 19.96
N HIS A 26 -16.87 24.21 20.72
CA HIS A 26 -16.93 22.83 20.25
C HIS A 26 -17.94 22.65 19.12
N ASN A 27 -19.12 23.24 19.23
CA ASN A 27 -20.16 23.19 18.19
C ASN A 27 -19.74 23.94 16.92
N LEU A 28 -19.06 25.09 17.03
CA LEU A 28 -18.51 25.83 15.91
C LEU A 28 -17.42 25.04 15.17
N TRP A 29 -16.57 24.33 15.93
CA TRP A 29 -15.56 23.46 15.33
C TRP A 29 -16.21 22.26 14.61
N ALA A 30 -17.19 21.59 15.23
CA ALA A 30 -17.91 20.46 14.65
C ALA A 30 -18.67 20.82 13.37
N ALA A 31 -19.14 22.08 13.25
CA ALA A 31 -19.83 22.59 12.06
C ALA A 31 -18.89 23.27 11.06
N SER A 32 -17.58 23.32 11.33
CA SER A 32 -16.64 23.95 10.41
C SER A 32 -16.50 23.18 9.10
N PRO A 33 -16.30 23.85 7.95
CA PRO A 33 -16.06 23.18 6.68
C PRO A 33 -14.89 22.18 6.76
N LEU A 34 -13.91 22.48 7.59
CA LEU A 34 -12.73 21.61 7.78
C LEU A 34 -13.08 20.31 8.50
N SER A 35 -13.89 20.35 9.56
CA SER A 35 -14.32 19.15 10.29
C SER A 35 -15.26 18.28 9.46
N VAL A 36 -16.15 18.89 8.69
CA VAL A 36 -17.02 18.18 7.73
C VAL A 36 -16.17 17.48 6.68
N MET A 37 -15.18 18.18 6.11
CA MET A 37 -14.27 17.59 5.13
C MET A 37 -13.40 16.48 5.72
N LEU A 38 -12.95 16.61 6.97
CA LEU A 38 -12.17 15.57 7.68
C LEU A 38 -13.04 14.35 7.98
N ASN A 39 -14.27 14.54 8.43
CA ASN A 39 -15.23 13.46 8.67
C ASN A 39 -15.58 12.71 7.38
N HIS A 40 -15.85 13.41 6.28
CA HIS A 40 -16.07 12.79 4.98
C HIS A 40 -14.86 11.99 4.50
N ARG A 41 -13.64 12.46 4.74
CA ARG A 41 -12.42 11.70 4.43
C ARG A 41 -12.26 10.47 5.32
N LEU A 42 -12.57 10.57 6.60
CA LEU A 42 -12.56 9.45 7.54
C LEU A 42 -13.63 8.41 7.22
N GLU A 43 -14.83 8.85 6.86
CA GLU A 43 -15.93 7.97 6.42
C GLU A 43 -15.58 7.27 5.10
N ALA A 44 -15.06 8.00 4.11
CA ALA A 44 -14.60 7.42 2.85
C ALA A 44 -13.45 6.43 3.05
N ALA A 45 -12.51 6.72 3.94
CA ALA A 45 -11.42 5.82 4.29
C ALA A 45 -11.92 4.57 5.03
N SER A 46 -12.85 4.71 5.97
CA SER A 46 -13.44 3.58 6.70
C SER A 46 -14.35 2.72 5.80
N PHE A 47 -15.09 3.33 4.87
CA PHE A 47 -15.88 2.60 3.88
C PHE A 47 -14.98 1.86 2.88
N SER A 48 -13.87 2.47 2.48
CA SER A 48 -12.84 1.83 1.65
C SER A 48 -12.14 0.67 2.36
N LEU A 49 -11.96 0.75 3.68
CA LEU A 49 -11.43 -0.33 4.50
C LEU A 49 -12.44 -1.49 4.71
N MET A 50 -13.73 -1.19 4.74
CA MET A 50 -14.78 -2.22 4.83
C MET A 50 -15.02 -2.95 3.50
N ALA A 51 -14.89 -2.26 2.37
CA ALA A 51 -14.88 -2.84 1.04
C ALA A 51 -13.43 -3.05 0.56
N ARG A 52 -12.65 -3.87 1.28
CA ARG A 52 -11.26 -4.11 0.96
C ARG A 52 -11.14 -4.66 -0.46
N LYS A 53 -10.72 -3.79 -1.38
CA LYS A 53 -10.28 -4.23 -2.69
C LYS A 53 -8.93 -4.93 -2.55
N THR A 54 -8.88 -6.16 -3.04
CA THR A 54 -7.64 -6.92 -3.11
C THR A 54 -6.88 -6.54 -4.39
N PRO A 55 -5.57 -6.84 -4.51
CA PRO A 55 -4.85 -6.64 -5.76
C PRO A 55 -5.51 -7.37 -6.95
N GLU A 56 -6.23 -8.48 -6.70
CA GLU A 56 -6.95 -9.23 -7.74
C GLU A 56 -8.00 -8.38 -8.46
N ASP A 57 -8.65 -7.48 -7.73
CA ASP A 57 -9.74 -6.64 -8.24
C ASP A 57 -9.22 -5.36 -8.95
N MET A 58 -7.90 -5.17 -9.02
CA MET A 58 -7.27 -3.94 -9.52
C MET A 58 -6.44 -4.20 -10.76
N SER A 59 -6.36 -3.20 -11.66
CA SER A 59 -5.34 -3.20 -12.71
C SER A 59 -3.95 -2.92 -12.13
N TRP A 60 -2.89 -3.30 -12.86
CA TRP A 60 -1.52 -3.00 -12.47
C TRP A 60 -1.25 -1.49 -12.35
N ARG A 61 -1.89 -0.69 -13.20
CA ARG A 61 -1.84 0.78 -13.13
C ARG A 61 -2.42 1.31 -11.82
N GLN A 62 -3.59 0.82 -11.38
CA GLN A 62 -4.20 1.21 -10.10
C GLN A 62 -3.31 0.83 -8.90
N ILE A 63 -2.70 -0.37 -8.95
CA ILE A 63 -1.73 -0.78 -7.92
C ILE A 63 -0.54 0.18 -7.89
N LYS A 64 -0.01 0.56 -9.06
CA LYS A 64 1.07 1.54 -9.15
C LYS A 64 0.68 2.91 -8.59
N GLU A 65 -0.50 3.43 -8.89
CA GLU A 65 -1.01 4.69 -8.36
C GLU A 65 -1.09 4.69 -6.82
N ILE A 66 -1.51 3.56 -6.23
CA ILE A 66 -1.50 3.36 -4.77
C ILE A 66 -0.07 3.35 -4.23
N CYS A 67 0.85 2.69 -4.92
CA CYS A 67 2.26 2.68 -4.57
C CYS A 67 2.89 4.08 -4.62
N ASP A 68 2.65 4.82 -5.69
CA ASP A 68 3.17 6.18 -5.89
C ASP A 68 2.61 7.17 -4.86
N SER A 69 1.40 6.94 -4.36
CA SER A 69 0.80 7.75 -3.28
C SER A 69 1.28 7.38 -1.87
N GLY A 70 2.15 6.37 -1.72
CA GLY A 70 2.66 5.91 -0.43
C GLY A 70 1.67 5.11 0.40
N LEU A 71 0.54 4.69 -0.19
CA LEU A 71 -0.54 4.00 0.53
C LEU A 71 -0.48 2.47 0.46
N ALA A 72 0.58 1.90 -0.11
CA ALA A 72 0.70 0.47 -0.36
C ALA A 72 0.46 -0.39 0.90
N GLN A 73 1.12 -0.08 2.03
CA GLN A 73 0.96 -0.81 3.30
C GLN A 73 -0.41 -0.61 3.97
N MET A 74 -1.11 0.47 3.66
CA MET A 74 -2.46 0.71 4.18
C MET A 74 -3.51 -0.10 3.40
N MET A 75 -3.33 -0.24 2.10
CA MET A 75 -4.29 -0.87 1.20
C MET A 75 -4.09 -2.37 1.08
N PHE A 76 -2.84 -2.85 1.12
CA PHE A 76 -2.49 -4.24 0.87
C PHE A 76 -1.90 -4.92 2.10
N ARG A 77 -1.87 -6.25 2.09
CA ARG A 77 -1.28 -7.09 3.13
C ARG A 77 -0.29 -8.09 2.54
N LEU A 78 0.64 -8.55 3.35
CA LEU A 78 1.48 -9.69 3.00
C LEU A 78 0.59 -10.91 2.71
N GLY A 79 0.90 -11.62 1.65
CA GLY A 79 0.12 -12.77 1.17
C GLY A 79 -1.06 -12.41 0.28
N ASP A 80 -1.39 -11.13 0.06
CA ASP A 80 -2.38 -10.74 -0.96
C ASP A 80 -1.90 -11.20 -2.33
N GLN A 81 -2.80 -11.86 -3.07
CA GLN A 81 -2.48 -12.50 -4.34
C GLN A 81 -3.09 -11.75 -5.52
N LYS A 82 -2.47 -11.94 -6.68
CA LYS A 82 -2.98 -11.49 -7.97
C LYS A 82 -2.70 -12.52 -9.06
N THR A 83 -3.71 -12.77 -9.86
CA THR A 83 -3.64 -13.62 -11.05
C THR A 83 -3.04 -12.84 -12.21
N VAL A 84 -2.06 -13.42 -12.88
CA VAL A 84 -1.41 -12.86 -14.08
C VAL A 84 -1.59 -13.82 -15.24
N LYS A 85 -2.28 -13.37 -16.27
CA LYS A 85 -2.41 -14.11 -17.54
C LYS A 85 -1.25 -13.73 -18.44
N LEU A 86 -0.40 -14.70 -18.74
CA LEU A 86 0.74 -14.53 -19.65
C LEU A 86 0.29 -14.43 -21.11
N LYS A 87 1.12 -13.84 -21.98
CA LYS A 87 0.83 -13.70 -23.41
C LYS A 87 0.67 -15.03 -24.15
N ASN A 88 1.28 -16.10 -23.65
CA ASN A 88 1.11 -17.46 -24.16
C ASN A 88 -0.17 -18.18 -23.67
N GLY A 89 -1.02 -17.48 -22.89
CA GLY A 89 -2.26 -18.01 -22.36
C GLY A 89 -2.15 -18.72 -21.01
N VAL A 90 -0.93 -18.99 -20.53
CA VAL A 90 -0.69 -19.60 -19.21
C VAL A 90 -1.06 -18.57 -18.13
N THR A 91 -1.62 -19.07 -17.04
CA THR A 91 -1.97 -18.25 -15.87
C THR A 91 -1.05 -18.60 -14.71
N ILE A 92 -0.47 -17.59 -14.11
CA ILE A 92 0.35 -17.70 -12.88
C ILE A 92 -0.28 -16.86 -11.77
N LYS A 93 0.08 -17.15 -10.53
CA LYS A 93 -0.29 -16.33 -9.36
C LYS A 93 0.95 -15.74 -8.73
N VAL A 94 0.85 -14.47 -8.35
CA VAL A 94 1.86 -13.77 -7.57
C VAL A 94 1.27 -13.32 -6.24
N GLN A 95 2.10 -13.22 -5.22
CA GLN A 95 1.72 -12.74 -3.89
C GLN A 95 2.66 -11.65 -3.40
N ILE A 96 2.15 -10.77 -2.56
CA ILE A 96 2.95 -9.73 -1.90
C ILE A 96 3.77 -10.37 -0.78
N ILE A 97 5.10 -10.25 -0.85
CA ILE A 97 6.01 -10.78 0.18
C ILE A 97 6.69 -9.69 1.00
N GLY A 98 6.64 -8.43 0.57
CA GLY A 98 7.28 -7.35 1.29
C GLY A 98 6.84 -5.98 0.84
N PHE A 99 7.01 -5.01 1.76
CA PHE A 99 6.82 -3.59 1.51
C PHE A 99 8.10 -2.84 1.85
N TYR A 100 8.58 -2.00 0.93
CA TYR A 100 9.73 -1.11 1.09
C TYR A 100 11.04 -1.78 1.52
N HIS A 101 11.23 -3.08 1.22
CA HIS A 101 12.43 -3.81 1.62
C HIS A 101 13.45 -3.98 0.50
N ASP A 102 13.04 -3.87 -0.75
CA ASP A 102 13.94 -3.86 -1.90
C ASP A 102 14.25 -2.42 -2.31
N LEU A 103 15.45 -2.19 -2.82
CA LEU A 103 15.91 -0.90 -3.29
C LEU A 103 16.03 -0.90 -4.82
N ASP A 104 15.69 0.22 -5.44
CA ASP A 104 15.98 0.45 -6.85
C ASP A 104 17.46 0.86 -7.06
N LYS A 105 17.84 1.14 -8.30
CA LYS A 105 19.21 1.57 -8.66
C LYS A 105 19.62 2.94 -8.09
N HIS A 106 18.72 3.67 -7.46
CA HIS A 106 18.93 4.98 -6.83
C HIS A 106 18.81 4.89 -5.30
N ASP A 107 18.84 3.66 -4.74
CA ASP A 107 18.65 3.38 -3.31
C ASP A 107 17.29 3.82 -2.76
N VAL A 108 16.27 3.95 -3.65
CA VAL A 108 14.91 4.27 -3.24
C VAL A 108 14.15 2.97 -2.94
N PRO A 109 13.50 2.86 -1.76
CA PRO A 109 12.70 1.68 -1.42
C PRO A 109 11.54 1.47 -2.40
N VAL A 110 11.43 0.26 -2.94
CA VAL A 110 10.33 -0.15 -3.83
C VAL A 110 9.10 -0.48 -2.98
N PRO A 111 7.92 0.07 -3.28
CA PRO A 111 6.75 -0.03 -2.42
C PRO A 111 6.29 -1.46 -2.16
N ILE A 112 6.30 -2.34 -3.17
CA ILE A 112 5.82 -3.72 -3.06
C ILE A 112 6.78 -4.66 -3.76
N THR A 113 7.10 -5.77 -3.10
CA THR A 113 7.78 -6.91 -3.71
C THR A 113 6.82 -8.07 -3.88
N TRP A 114 6.81 -8.62 -5.09
CA TRP A 114 5.98 -9.75 -5.48
C TRP A 114 6.81 -11.01 -5.69
N GLU A 115 6.24 -12.15 -5.35
CA GLU A 115 6.80 -13.47 -5.59
C GLU A 115 5.76 -14.37 -6.26
N LEU A 116 6.21 -15.35 -7.03
CA LEU A 116 5.33 -16.41 -7.52
C LEU A 116 4.82 -17.26 -6.36
N VAL A 117 3.52 -17.56 -6.35
CA VAL A 117 2.92 -18.48 -5.37
C VAL A 117 3.38 -19.91 -5.62
N ASP A 118 3.46 -20.29 -6.89
CA ASP A 118 3.88 -21.61 -7.35
C ASP A 118 5.16 -21.52 -8.17
N PHE A 119 5.76 -22.65 -8.48
CA PHE A 119 6.89 -22.70 -9.39
C PHE A 119 6.48 -22.25 -10.80
N TRP A 120 7.46 -21.69 -11.53
CA TRP A 120 7.27 -21.42 -12.95
C TRP A 120 6.92 -22.72 -13.68
N PRO A 121 5.96 -22.72 -14.63
CA PRO A 121 5.48 -23.95 -15.29
C PRO A 121 6.57 -24.77 -15.97
N ASP A 122 7.57 -24.08 -16.53
CA ASP A 122 8.67 -24.75 -17.24
C ASP A 122 9.92 -24.83 -16.35
N ARG A 123 10.55 -25.98 -16.35
CA ARG A 123 11.83 -26.17 -15.65
C ARG A 123 12.95 -25.52 -16.44
N GLN A 124 13.75 -24.71 -15.77
CA GLN A 124 14.93 -24.10 -16.35
C GLN A 124 16.18 -24.38 -15.52
N VAL A 125 17.31 -24.51 -16.21
CA VAL A 125 18.60 -24.71 -15.57
C VAL A 125 19.23 -23.36 -15.22
N MET A 126 19.98 -23.30 -14.12
CA MET A 126 20.74 -22.11 -13.76
C MET A 126 21.77 -21.75 -14.84
N ASN A 127 22.47 -22.73 -15.37
CA ASN A 127 23.46 -22.65 -16.45
C ASN A 127 23.39 -23.86 -17.35
N HIS A 128 23.76 -23.73 -18.64
CA HIS A 128 23.80 -24.83 -19.59
C HIS A 128 24.85 -25.88 -19.25
N LYS A 129 25.89 -25.53 -18.49
CA LYS A 129 26.92 -26.45 -18.00
C LYS A 129 26.81 -26.52 -16.47
N MET A 130 27.05 -27.70 -15.92
CA MET A 130 27.18 -27.87 -14.47
C MET A 130 28.45 -27.16 -13.99
N THR A 131 28.30 -25.92 -13.53
CA THR A 131 29.40 -25.10 -13.06
C THR A 131 28.92 -24.14 -11.96
N ASN A 132 29.74 -23.96 -10.95
CA ASN A 132 29.57 -22.94 -9.91
C ASN A 132 30.44 -21.69 -10.17
N LEU A 133 31.07 -21.59 -11.34
CA LEU A 133 32.02 -20.54 -11.69
C LEU A 133 31.35 -19.26 -12.22
N THR A 134 30.06 -19.34 -12.51
CA THR A 134 29.28 -18.17 -12.99
C THR A 134 28.47 -17.55 -11.86
N SER A 135 28.61 -16.24 -11.72
CA SER A 135 27.75 -15.45 -10.82
C SER A 135 26.29 -15.41 -11.34
N TRP A 136 25.34 -15.03 -10.48
CA TRP A 136 23.96 -14.74 -10.90
C TRP A 136 23.91 -13.79 -12.10
N LYS A 137 24.75 -12.76 -12.11
CA LYS A 137 24.81 -11.74 -13.17
C LYS A 137 25.01 -12.35 -14.56
N ASP A 138 25.81 -13.39 -14.67
CA ASP A 138 26.20 -13.99 -15.94
C ASP A 138 25.45 -15.30 -16.23
N SER A 139 24.54 -15.72 -15.32
CA SER A 139 23.82 -16.98 -15.42
C SER A 139 22.87 -17.01 -16.62
N PHE A 140 22.63 -18.22 -17.16
CA PHE A 140 21.60 -18.45 -18.15
C PHE A 140 20.22 -18.13 -17.59
N MET A 141 19.92 -18.52 -16.35
CA MET A 141 18.65 -18.24 -15.68
C MET A 141 18.30 -16.76 -15.69
N ARG A 142 19.27 -15.88 -15.36
CA ARG A 142 19.04 -14.45 -15.40
C ARG A 142 18.70 -13.94 -16.79
N LYS A 143 19.41 -14.42 -17.81
CA LYS A 143 19.15 -14.04 -19.22
C LYS A 143 17.75 -14.47 -19.65
N TRP A 144 17.37 -15.70 -19.31
CA TRP A 144 16.05 -16.24 -19.58
C TRP A 144 14.94 -15.44 -18.87
N LEU A 145 15.09 -15.10 -17.59
CA LEU A 145 14.14 -14.28 -16.85
C LEU A 145 13.97 -12.87 -17.45
N HIS A 146 15.07 -12.23 -17.84
CA HIS A 146 15.06 -10.90 -18.43
C HIS A 146 14.59 -10.85 -19.90
N GLY A 147 14.71 -11.94 -20.62
CA GLY A 147 14.26 -12.09 -22.00
C GLY A 147 12.92 -12.80 -22.08
N ASP A 148 12.97 -14.15 -22.09
CA ASP A 148 11.81 -14.98 -22.41
C ASP A 148 10.65 -14.78 -21.44
N VAL A 149 10.92 -14.82 -20.13
CA VAL A 149 9.86 -14.65 -19.11
C VAL A 149 9.28 -13.26 -19.16
N ARG A 150 10.12 -12.23 -19.20
CA ARG A 150 9.65 -10.84 -19.28
C ARG A 150 8.78 -10.60 -20.52
N ASN A 151 9.12 -11.19 -21.66
CA ASN A 151 8.35 -11.06 -22.88
C ASN A 151 6.98 -11.76 -22.83
N LEU A 152 6.80 -12.73 -21.92
CA LEU A 152 5.50 -13.37 -21.67
C LEU A 152 4.60 -12.55 -20.74
N LEU A 153 5.13 -11.61 -19.97
CA LEU A 153 4.33 -10.77 -19.08
C LEU A 153 3.41 -9.86 -19.89
N PRO A 154 2.19 -9.57 -19.39
CA PRO A 154 1.29 -8.60 -20.02
C PRO A 154 1.92 -7.19 -20.00
N ASP A 155 1.60 -6.39 -21.01
CA ASP A 155 2.26 -5.09 -21.23
C ASP A 155 2.01 -4.11 -20.08
N ASP A 156 0.81 -4.10 -19.53
CA ASP A 156 0.43 -3.26 -18.38
C ASP A 156 1.21 -3.60 -17.10
N LEU A 157 1.62 -4.88 -16.93
CA LEU A 157 2.52 -5.27 -15.85
C LEU A 157 3.97 -4.83 -16.15
N VAL A 158 4.44 -5.02 -17.38
CA VAL A 158 5.81 -4.64 -17.79
C VAL A 158 6.05 -3.13 -17.62
N GLU A 159 5.03 -2.31 -17.86
CA GLU A 159 5.10 -0.84 -17.69
C GLU A 159 5.31 -0.40 -16.24
N VAL A 160 4.88 -1.20 -15.27
CA VAL A 160 4.93 -0.82 -13.84
C VAL A 160 6.03 -1.52 -13.04
N ILE A 161 6.70 -2.53 -13.62
CA ILE A 161 7.80 -3.24 -12.95
C ILE A 161 9.00 -2.32 -12.78
N THR A 162 9.48 -2.22 -11.55
CA THR A 162 10.69 -1.48 -11.20
C THR A 162 11.87 -2.45 -11.03
N PRO A 163 13.00 -2.24 -11.73
CA PRO A 163 14.22 -3.01 -11.50
C PRO A 163 14.76 -2.76 -10.09
N VAL A 164 15.10 -3.83 -9.38
CA VAL A 164 15.69 -3.76 -8.04
C VAL A 164 17.14 -4.23 -8.04
N VAL A 165 17.92 -3.69 -7.11
CA VAL A 165 19.31 -4.11 -6.89
C VAL A 165 19.33 -5.23 -5.87
N LYS A 166 19.97 -6.35 -6.22
CA LYS A 166 20.24 -7.46 -5.29
C LYS A 166 21.74 -7.51 -5.07
N TYR A 167 22.15 -7.29 -3.83
CA TYR A 167 23.53 -7.48 -3.40
C TYR A 167 23.73 -8.99 -3.15
N THR A 168 24.71 -9.57 -3.83
CA THR A 168 25.10 -10.99 -3.70
C THR A 168 26.52 -11.04 -3.13
#